data_1e393f662fe2bd060d6f4bf2229ccad3
#
_entry.id   1e393f662fe2bd060d6f4bf2229ccad3
#
_cell.length_a   1.000
_cell.length_b   1.000
_cell.length_c   1.000
_cell.angle_alpha   90.00
_cell.angle_beta   90.00
_cell.angle_gamma   90.00
#
_symmetry.space_group_name_H-M   'P 1'
#
loop_
_entity.id
_entity.type
_entity.pdbx_description
1 polymer ?
#
loop_
_entity_poly.entity_id
_entity_poly.type
_entity_poly.pdbx_seq_one_letter_code
_entity_poly.pdbx_strand_id
1 'polypeptide(L)'
;MAARSNPAMDAVPSELERSTIRAISWRLIPFLVLAYFFSYLDRVNLGFAALTMNAELKFSPTIFAWGAGIFFFGYFIFEVPSNLALEKFGASRWIARIMVTWGIISALMATVSGEWSFYILRFLLGVAEAGFFPGIILYLTYWYPAQYRGRFLAAFAIAVPFSTVIGAPVSGLLLGLDGAMGLKGWQWLFIIEGVPSILLGVVSWFYLTDRPERADWLSAEQKAWLAAKLNAEIAAKQAAKHMTLGEALSSPKVILLSLVYFGFVSALYGMQFWLPQIVKAFGLSNAQTGFVTAIPYVFGTIAMILWARHSDASRERVMHVGAPLLLTALALATSSYISDPTMTMVVLSVAAVGVFCTFGVFWTLPTAWLSGTAAAGAIALINSIGNLAGFGGPYLIGWVKEATGNTSTGLLVLAVLPLIGGLLVFLAGHESKAEFASVGKVS
;
A
#
# COMPACT_ATOMS: atom_id res chain seq x y z
N MET A 1 32.07 -26.64 2.76
CA MET A 1 32.18 -26.46 1.31
C MET A 1 31.72 -25.06 0.98
N ALA A 2 32.61 -24.17 0.55
CA ALA A 2 32.36 -22.76 0.35
C ALA A 2 31.28 -22.56 -0.74
N ALA A 3 30.24 -21.81 -0.40
CA ALA A 3 29.24 -21.36 -1.37
C ALA A 3 29.97 -20.64 -2.51
N ARG A 4 29.90 -21.17 -3.72
CA ARG A 4 30.38 -20.49 -4.92
C ARG A 4 29.61 -19.19 -5.06
N SER A 5 30.26 -18.07 -4.72
CA SER A 5 29.78 -16.74 -5.06
C SER A 5 29.59 -16.71 -6.59
N ASN A 6 28.39 -16.33 -7.02
CA ASN A 6 28.13 -16.16 -8.45
C ASN A 6 28.88 -14.88 -8.89
N PRO A 7 29.96 -14.98 -9.68
CA PRO A 7 30.83 -13.84 -9.99
C PRO A 7 30.12 -12.75 -10.81
N ALA A 8 28.91 -12.99 -11.28
CA ALA A 8 28.09 -11.99 -11.98
C ALA A 8 27.36 -10.99 -11.05
N MET A 9 27.30 -11.25 -9.73
CA MET A 9 26.63 -10.38 -8.77
C MET A 9 27.55 -9.33 -8.12
N ASP A 10 28.88 -9.48 -8.20
CA ASP A 10 29.86 -8.59 -7.56
C ASP A 10 30.61 -7.69 -8.56
N ALA A 11 30.27 -7.71 -9.85
CA ALA A 11 30.88 -6.82 -10.84
C ALA A 11 30.43 -5.37 -10.57
N VAL A 12 31.38 -4.46 -10.32
CA VAL A 12 31.11 -3.03 -10.19
C VAL A 12 30.38 -2.56 -11.45
N PRO A 13 29.19 -1.93 -11.32
CA PRO A 13 28.42 -1.48 -12.50
C PRO A 13 29.27 -0.58 -13.40
N SER A 14 29.21 -0.80 -14.72
CA SER A 14 29.92 0.04 -15.69
C SER A 14 29.44 1.50 -15.60
N GLU A 15 30.24 2.44 -16.10
CA GLU A 15 29.85 3.85 -16.10
C GLU A 15 28.58 4.07 -16.93
N LEU A 16 28.45 3.37 -18.07
CA LEU A 16 27.25 3.37 -18.91
C LEU A 16 26.02 2.86 -18.13
N GLU A 17 26.16 1.78 -17.38
CA GLU A 17 25.10 1.24 -16.53
C GLU A 17 24.64 2.25 -15.47
N ARG A 18 25.59 2.83 -14.72
CA ARG A 18 25.29 3.81 -13.66
C ARG A 18 24.63 5.07 -14.24
N SER A 19 25.14 5.60 -15.35
CA SER A 19 24.58 6.80 -15.99
C SER A 19 23.16 6.53 -16.51
N THR A 20 22.93 5.36 -17.11
CA THR A 20 21.61 4.95 -17.62
C THR A 20 20.59 4.84 -16.48
N ILE A 21 20.91 4.08 -15.44
CA ILE A 21 20.01 3.90 -14.28
C ILE A 21 19.76 5.23 -13.59
N ARG A 22 20.77 6.10 -13.47
CA ARG A 22 20.61 7.43 -12.89
C ARG A 22 19.67 8.31 -13.72
N ALA A 23 19.82 8.34 -15.03
CA ALA A 23 18.96 9.12 -15.93
C ALA A 23 17.49 8.68 -15.82
N ILE A 24 17.24 7.36 -15.89
CA ILE A 24 15.91 6.79 -15.75
C ILE A 24 15.32 7.12 -14.36
N SER A 25 16.11 6.98 -13.30
CA SER A 25 15.65 7.20 -11.92
C SER A 25 15.24 8.65 -11.68
N TRP A 26 16.04 9.62 -12.12
CA TRP A 26 15.69 11.03 -11.96
C TRP A 26 14.49 11.45 -12.80
N ARG A 27 14.26 10.79 -13.93
CA ARG A 27 13.12 11.07 -14.80
C ARG A 27 11.82 10.48 -14.30
N LEU A 28 11.83 9.22 -13.85
CA LEU A 28 10.61 8.49 -13.58
C LEU A 28 10.22 8.44 -12.08
N ILE A 29 11.18 8.20 -11.20
CA ILE A 29 10.86 7.88 -9.79
C ILE A 29 10.23 9.04 -9.03
N PRO A 30 10.71 10.28 -9.09
CA PRO A 30 10.08 11.38 -8.36
C PRO A 30 8.62 11.59 -8.78
N PHE A 31 8.34 11.51 -10.09
CA PHE A 31 6.98 11.65 -10.61
C PHE A 31 6.05 10.51 -10.13
N LEU A 32 6.51 9.27 -10.25
CA LEU A 32 5.71 8.11 -9.87
C LEU A 32 5.48 8.04 -8.35
N VAL A 33 6.49 8.39 -7.54
CA VAL A 33 6.35 8.49 -6.09
C VAL A 33 5.36 9.59 -5.69
N LEU A 34 5.42 10.75 -6.36
CA LEU A 34 4.46 11.84 -6.15
C LEU A 34 3.04 11.41 -6.53
N ALA A 35 2.87 10.72 -7.66
CA ALA A 35 1.57 10.18 -8.07
C ALA A 35 1.02 9.17 -7.05
N TYR A 36 1.89 8.31 -6.53
CA TYR A 36 1.51 7.34 -5.50
C TYR A 36 1.20 7.98 -4.14
N PHE A 37 1.89 9.05 -3.81
CA PHE A 37 1.59 9.88 -2.63
C PHE A 37 0.15 10.41 -2.69
N PHE A 38 -0.28 10.99 -3.81
CA PHE A 38 -1.65 11.48 -3.97
C PHE A 38 -2.69 10.37 -4.00
N SER A 39 -2.36 9.20 -4.57
CA SER A 39 -3.23 8.03 -4.50
C SER A 39 -3.54 7.62 -3.05
N TYR A 40 -2.53 7.61 -2.18
CA TYR A 40 -2.73 7.31 -0.77
C TYR A 40 -3.41 8.45 0.00
N LEU A 41 -3.15 9.69 -0.36
CA LEU A 41 -3.84 10.85 0.21
C LEU A 41 -5.35 10.75 -0.02
N ASP A 42 -5.78 10.46 -1.26
CA ASP A 42 -7.19 10.26 -1.64
C ASP A 42 -7.86 9.06 -0.93
N ARG A 43 -7.09 8.09 -0.47
CA ARG A 43 -7.61 6.97 0.35
C ARG A 43 -7.82 7.36 1.80
N VAL A 44 -6.88 8.10 2.37
CA VAL A 44 -6.86 8.45 3.80
C VAL A 44 -7.83 9.58 4.13
N ASN A 45 -8.08 10.50 3.19
CA ASN A 45 -8.92 11.67 3.37
C ASN A 45 -10.35 11.32 3.85
N LEU A 46 -10.87 10.17 3.48
CA LEU A 46 -12.18 9.69 3.92
C LEU A 46 -12.29 9.61 5.44
N GLY A 47 -11.24 9.20 6.14
CA GLY A 47 -11.20 9.15 7.59
C GLY A 47 -11.37 10.55 8.23
N PHE A 48 -10.86 11.60 7.58
CA PHE A 48 -11.03 12.99 7.99
C PHE A 48 -12.40 13.55 7.58
N ALA A 49 -12.86 13.27 6.36
CA ALA A 49 -14.21 13.65 5.92
C ALA A 49 -15.28 13.14 6.89
N ALA A 50 -15.11 11.93 7.42
CA ALA A 50 -16.01 11.32 8.39
C ALA A 50 -16.26 12.17 9.65
N LEU A 51 -15.30 13.04 10.03
CA LEU A 51 -15.42 13.88 11.25
C LEU A 51 -16.62 14.83 11.20
N THR A 52 -17.04 15.25 10.01
CA THR A 52 -18.16 16.16 9.80
C THR A 52 -19.22 15.57 8.87
N MET A 53 -18.83 14.85 7.82
CA MET A 53 -19.72 14.24 6.83
C MET A 53 -20.71 13.25 7.46
N ASN A 54 -20.23 12.37 8.36
CA ASN A 54 -21.08 11.34 8.97
C ASN A 54 -22.23 11.95 9.79
N ALA A 55 -21.95 13.02 10.54
CA ALA A 55 -22.96 13.71 11.32
C ALA A 55 -23.99 14.42 10.42
N GLU A 56 -23.52 15.09 9.36
CA GLU A 56 -24.37 15.83 8.42
C GLU A 56 -25.28 14.90 7.60
N LEU A 57 -24.70 13.82 7.06
CA LEU A 57 -25.45 12.86 6.24
C LEU A 57 -26.12 11.75 7.07
N LYS A 58 -26.00 11.80 8.40
CA LYS A 58 -26.56 10.83 9.36
C LYS A 58 -26.08 9.39 9.07
N PHE A 59 -24.81 9.24 8.72
CA PHE A 59 -24.24 7.92 8.50
C PHE A 59 -23.95 7.22 9.82
N SER A 60 -24.45 5.99 9.94
CA SER A 60 -24.08 5.11 11.04
C SER A 60 -22.61 4.64 10.88
N PRO A 61 -21.99 4.13 11.95
CA PRO A 61 -20.68 3.51 11.88
C PRO A 61 -20.58 2.42 10.80
N THR A 62 -21.63 1.62 10.63
CA THR A 62 -21.67 0.55 9.61
C THR A 62 -21.80 1.11 8.20
N ILE A 63 -22.64 2.14 7.97
CA ILE A 63 -22.73 2.81 6.67
C ILE A 63 -21.38 3.37 6.26
N PHE A 64 -20.71 4.08 7.16
CA PHE A 64 -19.36 4.60 6.89
C PHE A 64 -18.36 3.48 6.59
N ALA A 65 -18.35 2.43 7.38
CA ALA A 65 -17.44 1.30 7.22
C ALA A 65 -17.66 0.54 5.90
N TRP A 66 -18.94 0.35 5.48
CA TRP A 66 -19.28 -0.19 4.17
C TRP A 66 -18.75 0.68 3.03
N GLY A 67 -18.99 1.98 3.08
CA GLY A 67 -18.51 2.91 2.07
C GLY A 67 -16.99 2.98 2.02
N ALA A 68 -16.30 2.94 3.17
CA ALA A 68 -14.85 2.86 3.22
C ALA A 68 -14.34 1.58 2.54
N GLY A 69 -14.99 0.46 2.80
CA GLY A 69 -14.59 -0.86 2.34
C GLY A 69 -14.97 -1.19 0.89
N ILE A 70 -16.12 -0.74 0.38
CA ILE A 70 -16.62 -1.09 -0.96
C ILE A 70 -15.68 -0.65 -2.09
N PHE A 71 -14.85 0.35 -1.84
CA PHE A 71 -13.73 0.75 -2.69
C PHE A 71 -12.83 -0.43 -3.05
N PHE A 72 -12.49 -1.28 -2.06
CA PHE A 72 -11.58 -2.41 -2.26
C PHE A 72 -12.20 -3.52 -3.10
N PHE A 73 -13.51 -3.67 -3.13
CA PHE A 73 -14.18 -4.57 -4.08
C PHE A 73 -14.06 -4.06 -5.52
N GLY A 74 -14.32 -2.77 -5.74
CA GLY A 74 -14.13 -2.16 -7.06
C GLY A 74 -12.68 -2.30 -7.53
N TYR A 75 -11.73 -2.01 -6.64
CA TYR A 75 -10.32 -2.17 -6.91
C TYR A 75 -9.93 -3.62 -7.26
N PHE A 76 -10.36 -4.59 -6.45
CA PHE A 76 -10.06 -6.02 -6.64
C PHE A 76 -10.60 -6.55 -7.99
N ILE A 77 -11.86 -6.26 -8.31
CA ILE A 77 -12.49 -6.77 -9.54
C ILE A 77 -11.80 -6.22 -10.79
N PHE A 78 -11.41 -4.95 -10.77
CA PHE A 78 -10.87 -4.27 -11.94
C PHE A 78 -9.35 -4.19 -12.00
N GLU A 79 -8.62 -4.70 -11.01
CA GLU A 79 -7.15 -4.70 -10.98
C GLU A 79 -6.55 -5.44 -12.18
N VAL A 80 -6.98 -6.67 -12.44
CA VAL A 80 -6.49 -7.47 -13.58
C VAL A 80 -6.93 -6.89 -14.93
N PRO A 81 -8.22 -6.56 -15.18
CA PRO A 81 -8.63 -5.91 -16.42
C PRO A 81 -7.87 -4.61 -16.70
N SER A 82 -7.59 -3.81 -15.68
CA SER A 82 -6.86 -2.55 -15.83
C SER A 82 -5.40 -2.77 -16.24
N ASN A 83 -4.73 -3.79 -15.70
CA ASN A 83 -3.36 -4.11 -16.09
C ASN A 83 -3.27 -4.66 -17.53
N LEU A 84 -4.22 -5.47 -17.95
CA LEU A 84 -4.33 -5.92 -19.36
C LEU A 84 -4.54 -4.74 -20.31
N ALA A 85 -5.35 -3.77 -19.91
CA ALA A 85 -5.56 -2.55 -20.68
C ALA A 85 -4.28 -1.68 -20.74
N LEU A 86 -3.49 -1.61 -19.66
CA LEU A 86 -2.20 -0.92 -19.65
C LEU A 86 -1.23 -1.52 -20.67
N GLU A 87 -1.15 -2.83 -20.78
CA GLU A 87 -0.32 -3.50 -21.78
C GLU A 87 -0.80 -3.19 -23.22
N LYS A 88 -2.11 -3.16 -23.44
CA LYS A 88 -2.72 -2.92 -24.76
C LYS A 88 -2.63 -1.47 -25.22
N PHE A 89 -2.90 -0.52 -24.34
CA PHE A 89 -3.02 0.91 -24.70
C PHE A 89 -1.75 1.73 -24.45
N GLY A 90 -0.75 1.15 -23.77
CA GLY A 90 0.47 1.81 -23.33
C GLY A 90 0.36 2.38 -21.91
N ALA A 91 1.50 2.36 -21.21
CA ALA A 91 1.56 2.73 -19.80
C ALA A 91 1.26 4.22 -19.56
N SER A 92 1.84 5.12 -20.39
CA SER A 92 1.64 6.58 -20.24
C SER A 92 0.17 6.97 -20.32
N ARG A 93 -0.52 6.47 -21.35
CA ARG A 93 -1.94 6.77 -21.58
C ARG A 93 -2.84 6.14 -20.51
N TRP A 94 -2.54 4.91 -20.12
CA TRP A 94 -3.38 4.19 -19.18
C TRP A 94 -3.21 4.71 -17.75
N ILE A 95 -1.99 5.00 -17.31
CA ILE A 95 -1.71 5.64 -16.02
C ILE A 95 -2.37 7.03 -15.98
N ALA A 96 -2.24 7.83 -17.04
CA ALA A 96 -2.91 9.13 -17.14
C ALA A 96 -4.43 9.00 -17.00
N ARG A 97 -5.06 8.05 -17.72
CA ARG A 97 -6.50 7.77 -17.60
C ARG A 97 -6.89 7.40 -16.17
N ILE A 98 -6.13 6.49 -15.54
CA ILE A 98 -6.37 6.10 -14.15
C ILE A 98 -6.37 7.34 -13.26
N MET A 99 -5.31 8.15 -13.31
CA MET A 99 -5.13 9.32 -12.45
C MET A 99 -6.22 10.39 -12.66
N VAL A 100 -6.55 10.69 -13.91
CA VAL A 100 -7.62 11.66 -14.23
C VAL A 100 -8.97 11.16 -13.76
N THR A 101 -9.32 9.90 -14.05
CA THR A 101 -10.64 9.36 -13.69
C THR A 101 -10.81 9.22 -12.18
N TRP A 102 -9.80 8.74 -11.46
CA TRP A 102 -9.91 8.68 -10.00
C TRP A 102 -9.97 10.07 -9.38
N GLY A 103 -9.12 11.03 -9.84
CA GLY A 103 -9.14 12.40 -9.32
C GLY A 103 -10.50 13.09 -9.52
N ILE A 104 -11.15 12.87 -10.68
CA ILE A 104 -12.51 13.37 -10.93
C ILE A 104 -13.50 12.71 -9.96
N ILE A 105 -13.46 11.39 -9.79
CA ILE A 105 -14.39 10.69 -8.88
C ILE A 105 -14.11 11.06 -7.42
N SER A 106 -12.84 11.25 -7.04
CA SER A 106 -12.47 11.77 -5.71
C SER A 106 -13.09 13.14 -5.47
N ALA A 107 -12.97 14.08 -6.41
CA ALA A 107 -13.62 15.39 -6.31
C ALA A 107 -15.16 15.27 -6.30
N LEU A 108 -15.75 14.35 -7.06
CA LEU A 108 -17.18 14.09 -7.07
C LEU A 108 -17.71 13.53 -5.74
N MET A 109 -16.84 12.98 -4.88
CA MET A 109 -17.24 12.64 -3.51
C MET A 109 -17.85 13.83 -2.76
N ALA A 110 -17.51 15.06 -3.13
CA ALA A 110 -18.14 16.28 -2.60
C ALA A 110 -19.65 16.36 -2.89
N THR A 111 -20.18 15.60 -3.82
CA THR A 111 -21.61 15.57 -4.17
C THR A 111 -22.40 14.48 -3.44
N VAL A 112 -21.76 13.73 -2.55
CA VAL A 112 -22.43 12.71 -1.74
C VAL A 112 -23.56 13.34 -0.94
N SER A 113 -24.78 12.78 -1.09
CA SER A 113 -26.01 13.28 -0.45
C SER A 113 -26.73 12.21 0.38
N GLY A 114 -26.21 10.99 0.42
CA GLY A 114 -26.77 9.89 1.17
C GLY A 114 -26.02 8.59 0.93
N GLU A 115 -26.48 7.52 1.56
CA GLU A 115 -25.83 6.22 1.61
C GLU A 115 -25.53 5.65 0.21
N TRP A 116 -26.51 5.62 -0.70
CA TRP A 116 -26.32 5.04 -2.03
C TRP A 116 -25.33 5.83 -2.90
N SER A 117 -25.38 7.17 -2.86
CA SER A 117 -24.42 8.00 -3.58
C SER A 117 -23.01 7.80 -3.03
N PHE A 118 -22.88 7.61 -1.72
CA PHE A 118 -21.62 7.29 -1.06
C PHE A 118 -21.05 5.94 -1.54
N TYR A 119 -21.85 4.87 -1.52
CA TYR A 119 -21.40 3.54 -1.95
C TYR A 119 -21.05 3.51 -3.45
N ILE A 120 -21.87 4.11 -4.30
CA ILE A 120 -21.62 4.14 -5.74
C ILE A 120 -20.32 4.87 -6.05
N LEU A 121 -20.11 6.07 -5.51
CA LEU A 121 -18.89 6.83 -5.76
C LEU A 121 -17.65 6.15 -5.18
N ARG A 122 -17.75 5.53 -4.01
CA ARG A 122 -16.65 4.76 -3.42
C ARG A 122 -16.30 3.53 -4.25
N PHE A 123 -17.28 2.79 -4.74
CA PHE A 123 -17.05 1.67 -5.66
C PHE A 123 -16.40 2.13 -6.96
N LEU A 124 -16.93 3.19 -7.58
CA LEU A 124 -16.39 3.75 -8.83
C LEU A 124 -14.97 4.29 -8.63
N LEU A 125 -14.66 4.88 -7.47
CA LEU A 125 -13.31 5.31 -7.12
C LEU A 125 -12.36 4.11 -7.09
N GLY A 126 -12.77 2.99 -6.49
CA GLY A 126 -12.01 1.74 -6.50
C GLY A 126 -11.77 1.22 -7.92
N VAL A 127 -12.80 1.22 -8.77
CA VAL A 127 -12.70 0.84 -10.19
C VAL A 127 -11.73 1.76 -10.95
N ALA A 128 -11.82 3.07 -10.72
CA ALA A 128 -10.99 4.05 -11.42
C ALA A 128 -9.51 3.95 -11.03
N GLU A 129 -9.22 3.70 -9.74
CA GLU A 129 -7.86 3.58 -9.22
C GLU A 129 -7.26 2.18 -9.46
N ALA A 130 -8.10 1.19 -9.77
CA ALA A 130 -7.68 -0.18 -9.98
C ALA A 130 -6.57 -0.29 -11.03
N GLY A 131 -5.54 -1.07 -10.71
CA GLY A 131 -4.39 -1.28 -11.57
C GLY A 131 -3.33 -0.17 -11.53
N PHE A 132 -3.49 0.88 -10.72
CA PHE A 132 -2.47 1.95 -10.64
C PHE A 132 -1.15 1.44 -10.09
N PHE A 133 -1.14 0.87 -8.89
CA PHE A 133 0.10 0.38 -8.27
C PHE A 133 0.71 -0.81 -9.04
N PRO A 134 -0.02 -1.89 -9.35
CA PRO A 134 0.53 -2.97 -10.16
C PRO A 134 0.91 -2.51 -11.56
N GLY A 135 0.21 -1.54 -12.15
CA GLY A 135 0.57 -0.91 -13.42
C GLY A 135 1.90 -0.16 -13.35
N ILE A 136 2.18 0.57 -12.26
CA ILE A 136 3.49 1.17 -12.02
C ILE A 136 4.58 0.10 -11.92
N ILE A 137 4.33 -0.99 -11.16
CA ILE A 137 5.30 -2.08 -11.06
C ILE A 137 5.59 -2.69 -12.44
N LEU A 138 4.55 -2.94 -13.24
CA LEU A 138 4.70 -3.43 -14.60
C LEU A 138 5.47 -2.43 -15.47
N TYR A 139 5.14 -1.14 -15.39
CA TYR A 139 5.87 -0.07 -16.11
C TYR A 139 7.35 -0.03 -15.73
N LEU A 140 7.68 -0.17 -14.44
CA LEU A 140 9.08 -0.22 -14.00
C LEU A 140 9.83 -1.45 -14.55
N THR A 141 9.14 -2.55 -14.87
CA THR A 141 9.80 -3.69 -15.53
C THR A 141 10.28 -3.40 -16.94
N TYR A 142 9.71 -2.40 -17.60
CA TYR A 142 10.14 -1.96 -18.93
C TYR A 142 11.38 -1.06 -18.89
N TRP A 143 11.68 -0.47 -17.72
CA TRP A 143 12.73 0.53 -17.54
C TRP A 143 13.90 0.06 -16.70
N TYR A 144 13.70 -0.96 -15.86
CA TYR A 144 14.73 -1.41 -14.92
C TYR A 144 14.97 -2.91 -14.99
N PRO A 145 16.25 -3.33 -15.09
CA PRO A 145 16.63 -4.70 -14.78
C PRO A 145 16.23 -5.09 -13.37
N ALA A 146 15.97 -6.39 -13.13
CA ALA A 146 15.42 -6.92 -11.87
C ALA A 146 16.19 -6.49 -10.61
N GLN A 147 17.52 -6.42 -10.72
CA GLN A 147 18.42 -6.05 -9.61
C GLN A 147 18.18 -4.64 -9.06
N TYR A 148 17.56 -3.73 -9.83
CA TYR A 148 17.28 -2.35 -9.40
C TYR A 148 15.85 -2.15 -8.91
N ARG A 149 14.89 -3.02 -9.25
CA ARG A 149 13.45 -2.83 -8.97
C ARG A 149 13.14 -2.74 -7.47
N GLY A 150 13.80 -3.56 -6.65
CA GLY A 150 13.59 -3.58 -5.19
C GLY A 150 13.82 -2.23 -4.52
N ARG A 151 14.83 -1.46 -4.98
CA ARG A 151 15.13 -0.13 -4.46
C ARG A 151 13.99 0.88 -4.69
N PHE A 152 13.30 0.77 -5.81
CA PHE A 152 12.20 1.67 -6.14
C PHE A 152 10.90 1.27 -5.42
N LEU A 153 10.66 -0.03 -5.24
CA LEU A 153 9.55 -0.51 -4.42
C LEU A 153 9.66 -0.03 -2.97
N ALA A 154 10.88 0.05 -2.43
CA ALA A 154 11.12 0.63 -1.11
C ALA A 154 10.74 2.13 -1.04
N ALA A 155 11.03 2.90 -2.10
CA ALA A 155 10.63 4.33 -2.16
C ALA A 155 9.10 4.49 -2.18
N PHE A 156 8.37 3.61 -2.90
CA PHE A 156 6.91 3.59 -2.85
C PHE A 156 6.36 3.19 -1.49
N ALA A 157 7.00 2.23 -0.81
CA ALA A 157 6.59 1.83 0.53
C ALA A 157 6.65 3.03 1.52
N ILE A 158 7.67 3.88 1.41
CA ILE A 158 7.81 5.08 2.25
C ILE A 158 6.72 6.12 1.94
N ALA A 159 6.27 6.23 0.68
CA ALA A 159 5.23 7.18 0.31
C ALA A 159 3.90 6.91 1.04
N VAL A 160 3.61 5.66 1.43
CA VAL A 160 2.38 5.27 2.11
C VAL A 160 2.21 5.98 3.48
N PRO A 161 3.09 5.77 4.48
CA PRO A 161 2.94 6.49 5.74
C PRO A 161 3.21 7.99 5.59
N PHE A 162 4.09 8.38 4.67
CA PHE A 162 4.43 9.78 4.44
C PHE A 162 3.26 10.59 3.88
N SER A 163 2.40 9.99 3.04
CA SER A 163 1.15 10.63 2.59
C SER A 163 0.23 10.94 3.75
N THR A 164 0.16 10.08 4.77
CA THR A 164 -0.64 10.34 5.96
C THR A 164 0.01 11.38 6.88
N VAL A 165 1.34 11.40 7.02
CA VAL A 165 2.07 12.40 7.81
C VAL A 165 1.77 13.81 7.32
N ILE A 166 1.72 14.03 6.00
CA ILE A 166 1.39 15.32 5.39
C ILE A 166 -0.12 15.49 5.24
N GLY A 167 -0.80 14.45 4.77
CA GLY A 167 -2.23 14.49 4.45
C GLY A 167 -3.10 14.74 5.68
N ALA A 168 -2.79 14.13 6.83
CA ALA A 168 -3.60 14.29 8.02
C ALA A 168 -3.69 15.76 8.50
N PRO A 169 -2.59 16.52 8.65
CA PRO A 169 -2.66 17.96 8.93
C PRO A 169 -3.39 18.75 7.84
N VAL A 170 -3.12 18.47 6.56
CA VAL A 170 -3.78 19.16 5.43
C VAL A 170 -5.28 18.91 5.46
N SER A 171 -5.72 17.66 5.56
CA SER A 171 -7.14 17.31 5.65
C SER A 171 -7.82 17.96 6.85
N GLY A 172 -7.17 17.98 8.02
CA GLY A 172 -7.68 18.65 9.22
C GLY A 172 -7.85 20.16 9.04
N LEU A 173 -6.93 20.82 8.33
CA LEU A 173 -7.02 22.25 8.00
C LEU A 173 -8.12 22.53 6.96
N LEU A 174 -8.26 21.68 5.93
CA LEU A 174 -9.28 21.82 4.89
C LEU A 174 -10.70 21.73 5.43
N LEU A 175 -10.93 20.92 6.47
CA LEU A 175 -12.22 20.90 7.17
C LEU A 175 -12.58 22.27 7.80
N GLY A 176 -11.60 23.14 8.02
CA GLY A 176 -11.82 24.51 8.48
C GLY A 176 -12.43 25.45 7.43
N LEU A 177 -12.49 25.04 6.15
CA LEU A 177 -13.16 25.80 5.08
C LEU A 177 -14.69 25.65 5.09
N ASP A 178 -15.27 25.11 6.18
CA ASP A 178 -16.70 24.91 6.32
C ASP A 178 -17.48 26.24 6.12
N GLY A 179 -18.48 26.19 5.22
CA GLY A 179 -19.29 27.37 4.85
C GLY A 179 -18.68 28.24 3.73
N ALA A 180 -17.41 28.08 3.39
CA ALA A 180 -16.79 28.82 2.29
C ALA A 180 -17.46 28.47 0.95
N MET A 181 -17.88 29.51 0.21
CA MET A 181 -18.63 29.40 -1.06
C MET A 181 -19.89 28.51 -0.97
N GLY A 182 -20.48 28.37 0.21
CA GLY A 182 -21.67 27.55 0.44
C GLY A 182 -21.41 26.03 0.52
N LEU A 183 -20.13 25.61 0.50
CA LEU A 183 -19.74 24.21 0.61
C LEU A 183 -19.30 23.87 2.04
N LYS A 184 -19.46 22.60 2.40
CA LYS A 184 -18.99 22.07 3.68
C LYS A 184 -17.49 21.78 3.66
N GLY A 185 -16.85 21.77 4.83
CA GLY A 185 -15.42 21.50 4.94
C GLY A 185 -15.01 20.16 4.34
N TRP A 186 -15.82 19.09 4.53
CA TRP A 186 -15.57 17.78 3.93
C TRP A 186 -15.71 17.77 2.39
N GLN A 187 -16.52 18.63 1.81
CA GLN A 187 -16.65 18.78 0.37
C GLN A 187 -15.39 19.45 -0.21
N TRP A 188 -14.89 20.51 0.44
CA TRP A 188 -13.64 21.14 0.08
C TRP A 188 -12.46 20.17 0.15
N LEU A 189 -12.42 19.31 1.16
CA LEU A 189 -11.38 18.29 1.31
C LEU A 189 -11.31 17.39 0.07
N PHE A 190 -12.43 16.82 -0.37
CA PHE A 190 -12.44 15.97 -1.56
C PHE A 190 -12.11 16.72 -2.85
N ILE A 191 -12.57 17.96 -3.01
CA ILE A 191 -12.26 18.77 -4.21
C ILE A 191 -10.77 19.09 -4.25
N ILE A 192 -10.21 19.64 -3.16
CA ILE A 192 -8.83 20.13 -3.14
C ILE A 192 -7.83 18.97 -3.22
N GLU A 193 -8.10 17.85 -2.58
CA GLU A 193 -7.18 16.69 -2.62
C GLU A 193 -7.30 15.89 -3.91
N GLY A 194 -8.48 15.87 -4.58
CA GLY A 194 -8.66 15.20 -5.87
C GLY A 194 -8.04 15.95 -7.06
N VAL A 195 -7.99 17.28 -7.02
CA VAL A 195 -7.47 18.10 -8.14
C VAL A 195 -6.01 17.79 -8.49
N PRO A 196 -5.06 17.65 -7.56
CA PRO A 196 -3.69 17.28 -7.88
C PRO A 196 -3.57 15.98 -8.67
N SER A 197 -4.41 14.99 -8.37
CA SER A 197 -4.45 13.72 -9.10
C SER A 197 -4.86 13.91 -10.56
N ILE A 198 -5.83 14.79 -10.83
CA ILE A 198 -6.23 15.16 -12.20
C ILE A 198 -5.08 15.84 -12.93
N LEU A 199 -4.44 16.84 -12.30
CA LEU A 199 -3.33 17.59 -12.89
C LEU A 199 -2.14 16.68 -13.20
N LEU A 200 -1.75 15.85 -12.25
CA LEU A 200 -0.68 14.86 -12.46
C LEU A 200 -1.04 13.83 -13.53
N GLY A 201 -2.31 13.44 -13.63
CA GLY A 201 -2.80 12.57 -14.69
C GLY A 201 -2.63 13.20 -16.08
N VAL A 202 -2.98 14.48 -16.22
CA VAL A 202 -2.74 15.23 -17.46
C VAL A 202 -1.24 15.35 -17.75
N VAL A 203 -0.43 15.68 -16.75
CA VAL A 203 1.04 15.74 -16.89
C VAL A 203 1.60 14.37 -17.28
N SER A 204 1.11 13.28 -16.68
CA SER A 204 1.53 11.91 -16.96
C SER A 204 1.45 11.56 -18.45
N TRP A 205 0.39 12.02 -19.12
CA TRP A 205 0.18 11.79 -20.56
C TRP A 205 1.32 12.29 -21.45
N PHE A 206 1.93 13.41 -21.07
CA PHE A 206 3.02 14.04 -21.84
C PHE A 206 4.41 13.70 -21.28
N TYR A 207 4.49 13.41 -19.99
CA TYR A 207 5.77 13.23 -19.29
C TYR A 207 6.29 11.80 -19.33
N LEU A 208 5.40 10.80 -19.20
CA LEU A 208 5.78 9.40 -19.21
C LEU A 208 5.98 8.89 -20.64
N THR A 209 7.04 8.13 -20.84
CA THR A 209 7.36 7.46 -22.11
C THR A 209 7.06 5.97 -21.96
N ASP A 210 6.35 5.34 -22.89
CA ASP A 210 5.92 3.95 -22.78
C ASP A 210 7.06 2.94 -22.72
N ARG A 211 8.09 3.17 -23.53
CA ARG A 211 9.21 2.23 -23.72
C ARG A 211 10.54 2.98 -23.89
N PRO A 212 11.66 2.37 -23.45
CA PRO A 212 13.00 2.99 -23.58
C PRO A 212 13.38 3.37 -25.01
N GLU A 213 12.92 2.61 -26.01
CA GLU A 213 13.23 2.84 -27.42
C GLU A 213 12.72 4.23 -27.89
N ARG A 214 11.62 4.70 -27.29
CA ARG A 214 10.96 5.98 -27.59
C ARG A 214 11.45 7.14 -26.72
N ALA A 215 12.42 6.90 -25.85
CA ALA A 215 12.92 7.92 -24.91
C ALA A 215 13.97 8.83 -25.56
N ASP A 216 13.60 10.03 -25.97
CA ASP A 216 14.52 11.00 -26.59
C ASP A 216 15.59 11.51 -25.63
N TRP A 217 15.38 11.35 -24.33
CA TRP A 217 16.28 11.74 -23.25
C TRP A 217 17.34 10.67 -22.88
N LEU A 218 17.35 9.50 -23.56
CA LEU A 218 18.40 8.49 -23.46
C LEU A 218 19.28 8.49 -24.72
N SER A 219 20.60 8.34 -24.55
CA SER A 219 21.50 8.15 -25.68
C SER A 219 21.28 6.80 -26.38
N ALA A 220 21.74 6.68 -27.62
CA ALA A 220 21.64 5.42 -28.37
C ALA A 220 22.35 4.25 -27.65
N GLU A 221 23.50 4.51 -27.03
CA GLU A 221 24.28 3.53 -26.26
C GLU A 221 23.51 3.08 -25.00
N GLN A 222 22.89 4.03 -24.29
CA GLN A 222 22.04 3.72 -23.11
C GLN A 222 20.84 2.86 -23.48
N LYS A 223 20.16 3.18 -24.59
CA LYS A 223 19.03 2.38 -25.10
C LYS A 223 19.48 0.98 -25.48
N ALA A 224 20.61 0.84 -26.20
CA ALA A 224 21.14 -0.47 -26.61
C ALA A 224 21.52 -1.34 -25.39
N TRP A 225 22.22 -0.75 -24.42
CA TRP A 225 22.59 -1.45 -23.19
C TRP A 225 21.34 -1.93 -22.43
N LEU A 226 20.35 -1.07 -22.26
CA LEU A 226 19.12 -1.39 -21.53
C LEU A 226 18.32 -2.48 -22.25
N ALA A 227 18.16 -2.39 -23.57
CA ALA A 227 17.48 -3.40 -24.37
C ALA A 227 18.18 -4.76 -24.27
N ALA A 228 19.50 -4.82 -24.34
CA ALA A 228 20.25 -6.06 -24.18
C ALA A 228 20.02 -6.72 -22.81
N LYS A 229 20.04 -5.93 -21.72
CA LYS A 229 19.80 -6.43 -20.35
C LYS A 229 18.36 -6.93 -20.17
N LEU A 230 17.36 -6.17 -20.61
CA LEU A 230 15.94 -6.54 -20.47
C LEU A 230 15.59 -7.76 -21.33
N ASN A 231 16.11 -7.83 -22.57
CA ASN A 231 15.88 -9.01 -23.44
C ASN A 231 16.50 -10.28 -22.87
N ALA A 232 17.71 -10.19 -22.29
CA ALA A 232 18.33 -11.34 -21.60
C ALA A 232 17.48 -11.81 -20.40
N GLU A 233 16.90 -10.88 -19.64
CA GLU A 233 16.00 -11.19 -18.52
C GLU A 233 14.69 -11.86 -19.00
N ILE A 234 14.09 -11.35 -20.08
CA ILE A 234 12.88 -11.91 -20.68
C ILE A 234 13.14 -13.35 -21.17
N ALA A 235 14.24 -13.58 -21.88
CA ALA A 235 14.64 -14.90 -22.35
C ALA A 235 14.84 -15.90 -21.20
N ALA A 236 15.49 -15.46 -20.12
CA ALA A 236 15.68 -16.29 -18.92
C ALA A 236 14.34 -16.66 -18.25
N LYS A 237 13.39 -15.72 -18.20
CA LYS A 237 12.05 -15.95 -17.65
C LYS A 237 11.23 -16.92 -18.51
N GLN A 238 11.29 -16.81 -19.83
CA GLN A 238 10.56 -17.70 -20.75
C GLN A 238 11.03 -19.15 -20.67
N ALA A 239 12.29 -19.37 -20.32
CA ALA A 239 12.87 -20.72 -20.13
C ALA A 239 12.43 -21.36 -18.81
N ALA A 240 11.83 -20.62 -17.87
CA ALA A 240 11.43 -21.12 -16.56
C ALA A 240 9.96 -21.61 -16.58
N LYS A 241 9.69 -22.69 -15.82
CA LYS A 241 8.34 -23.28 -15.74
C LYS A 241 7.36 -22.33 -15.02
N HIS A 242 6.18 -22.12 -15.59
CA HIS A 242 5.13 -21.28 -15.00
C HIS A 242 4.25 -22.10 -14.06
N MET A 243 4.02 -21.58 -12.83
CA MET A 243 2.96 -22.11 -11.97
C MET A 243 1.60 -21.62 -12.49
N THR A 244 0.64 -22.50 -12.57
CA THR A 244 -0.74 -22.14 -12.91
C THR A 244 -1.43 -21.45 -11.74
N LEU A 245 -2.52 -20.70 -12.01
CA LEU A 245 -3.33 -20.08 -10.98
C LEU A 245 -3.87 -21.12 -9.98
N GLY A 246 -4.27 -22.31 -10.46
CA GLY A 246 -4.74 -23.40 -9.61
C GLY A 246 -3.67 -23.92 -8.66
N GLU A 247 -2.43 -24.07 -9.14
CA GLU A 247 -1.29 -24.46 -8.28
C GLU A 247 -0.96 -23.39 -7.23
N ALA A 248 -1.08 -22.10 -7.59
CA ALA A 248 -0.87 -20.99 -6.65
C ALA A 248 -1.98 -20.98 -5.57
N LEU A 249 -3.24 -21.13 -5.96
CA LEU A 249 -4.39 -21.16 -5.04
C LEU A 249 -4.34 -22.34 -4.06
N SER A 250 -3.77 -23.47 -4.48
CA SER A 250 -3.63 -24.66 -3.63
C SER A 250 -2.32 -24.71 -2.83
N SER A 251 -1.42 -23.75 -3.02
CA SER A 251 -0.14 -23.72 -2.28
C SER A 251 -0.36 -23.26 -0.84
N PRO A 252 -0.06 -24.12 0.18
CA PRO A 252 -0.20 -23.72 1.59
C PRO A 252 0.62 -22.48 1.95
N LYS A 253 1.81 -22.32 1.36
CA LYS A 253 2.67 -21.14 1.58
C LYS A 253 2.02 -19.85 1.04
N VAL A 254 1.36 -19.91 -0.11
CA VAL A 254 0.66 -18.75 -0.69
C VAL A 254 -0.56 -18.37 0.15
N ILE A 255 -1.36 -19.35 0.56
CA ILE A 255 -2.52 -19.13 1.43
C ILE A 255 -2.08 -18.49 2.75
N LEU A 256 -1.03 -19.04 3.36
CA LEU A 256 -0.50 -18.54 4.62
C LEU A 256 0.00 -17.09 4.50
N LEU A 257 0.80 -16.78 3.47
CA LEU A 257 1.27 -15.41 3.22
C LEU A 257 0.11 -14.45 2.93
N SER A 258 -0.96 -14.93 2.27
CA SER A 258 -2.17 -14.15 2.03
C SER A 258 -2.89 -13.81 3.35
N LEU A 259 -2.97 -14.75 4.29
CA LEU A 259 -3.56 -14.52 5.62
C LEU A 259 -2.70 -13.58 6.46
N VAL A 260 -1.38 -13.69 6.40
CA VAL A 260 -0.46 -12.75 7.05
C VAL A 260 -0.65 -11.35 6.49
N TYR A 261 -0.69 -11.22 5.15
CA TYR A 261 -0.91 -9.94 4.49
C TYR A 261 -2.27 -9.35 4.87
N PHE A 262 -3.33 -10.16 4.85
CA PHE A 262 -4.66 -9.76 5.29
C PHE A 262 -4.65 -9.25 6.73
N GLY A 263 -3.92 -9.90 7.63
CA GLY A 263 -3.84 -9.52 9.05
C GLY A 263 -3.31 -8.10 9.24
N PHE A 264 -2.14 -7.79 8.66
CA PHE A 264 -1.58 -6.46 8.87
C PHE A 264 -2.26 -5.36 8.04
N VAL A 265 -2.74 -5.66 6.83
CA VAL A 265 -3.47 -4.69 6.00
C VAL A 265 -4.81 -4.32 6.64
N SER A 266 -5.47 -5.26 7.33
CA SER A 266 -6.66 -4.96 8.15
C SER A 266 -6.36 -3.93 9.24
N ALA A 267 -5.25 -4.10 9.96
CA ALA A 267 -4.81 -3.14 10.97
C ALA A 267 -4.44 -1.79 10.35
N LEU A 268 -3.73 -1.79 9.21
CA LEU A 268 -3.35 -0.58 8.49
C LEU A 268 -4.57 0.27 8.14
N TYR A 269 -5.53 -0.28 7.39
CA TYR A 269 -6.71 0.46 6.97
C TYR A 269 -7.72 0.69 8.09
N GLY A 270 -7.82 -0.24 9.06
CA GLY A 270 -8.59 -0.02 10.27
C GLY A 270 -8.13 1.23 11.01
N MET A 271 -6.83 1.38 11.21
CA MET A 271 -6.27 2.59 11.82
C MET A 271 -6.46 3.83 10.91
N GLN A 272 -6.18 3.74 9.62
CA GLN A 272 -6.26 4.90 8.72
C GLN A 272 -7.66 5.53 8.68
N PHE A 273 -8.72 4.74 8.67
CA PHE A 273 -10.08 5.27 8.60
C PHE A 273 -10.67 5.66 9.97
N TRP A 274 -10.24 5.00 11.05
CA TRP A 274 -10.84 5.22 12.37
C TRP A 274 -10.01 6.10 13.31
N LEU A 275 -8.69 6.19 13.13
CA LEU A 275 -7.82 7.00 14.00
C LEU A 275 -8.24 8.48 14.05
N PRO A 276 -8.59 9.16 12.94
CA PRO A 276 -9.07 10.54 13.01
C PRO A 276 -10.29 10.71 13.92
N GLN A 277 -11.24 9.75 13.87
CA GLN A 277 -12.44 9.78 14.71
C GLN A 277 -12.10 9.53 16.19
N ILE A 278 -11.14 8.65 16.48
CA ILE A 278 -10.66 8.39 17.84
C ILE A 278 -10.01 9.64 18.41
N VAL A 279 -9.12 10.28 17.64
CA VAL A 279 -8.44 11.52 18.05
C VAL A 279 -9.43 12.68 18.21
N LYS A 280 -10.43 12.76 17.33
CA LYS A 280 -11.48 13.79 17.44
C LYS A 280 -12.28 13.66 18.73
N ALA A 281 -12.51 12.44 19.22
CA ALA A 281 -13.22 12.19 20.49
C ALA A 281 -12.48 12.74 21.72
N PHE A 282 -11.19 13.12 21.60
CA PHE A 282 -10.47 13.83 22.67
C PHE A 282 -10.87 15.31 22.83
N GLY A 283 -11.85 15.79 22.06
CA GLY A 283 -12.34 17.17 22.14
C GLY A 283 -11.51 18.19 21.33
N LEU A 284 -10.61 17.71 20.47
CA LEU A 284 -9.74 18.55 19.65
C LEU A 284 -10.49 19.20 18.48
N SER A 285 -10.02 20.37 18.03
CA SER A 285 -10.47 20.98 16.78
C SER A 285 -10.10 20.08 15.58
N ASN A 286 -10.70 20.30 14.40
CA ASN A 286 -10.39 19.52 13.21
C ASN A 286 -8.90 19.64 12.81
N ALA A 287 -8.34 20.85 12.87
CA ALA A 287 -6.92 21.09 12.61
C ALA A 287 -6.02 20.34 13.61
N GLN A 288 -6.28 20.47 14.92
CA GLN A 288 -5.54 19.74 15.95
C GLN A 288 -5.65 18.21 15.75
N THR A 289 -6.85 17.71 15.41
CA THR A 289 -7.06 16.30 15.08
C THR A 289 -6.15 15.86 13.95
N GLY A 290 -6.00 16.68 12.91
CA GLY A 290 -5.08 16.41 11.80
C GLY A 290 -3.64 16.25 12.24
N PHE A 291 -3.12 17.22 13.01
CA PHE A 291 -1.73 17.17 13.49
C PHE A 291 -1.49 16.00 14.45
N VAL A 292 -2.39 15.75 15.38
CA VAL A 292 -2.26 14.65 16.34
C VAL A 292 -2.36 13.30 15.65
N THR A 293 -3.25 13.15 14.67
CA THR A 293 -3.37 11.91 13.87
C THR A 293 -2.09 11.60 13.08
N ALA A 294 -1.31 12.59 12.69
CA ALA A 294 -0.04 12.37 11.98
C ALA A 294 1.05 11.71 12.85
N ILE A 295 1.01 11.90 14.17
CA ILE A 295 2.08 11.46 15.10
C ILE A 295 2.39 9.97 14.98
N PRO A 296 1.44 9.03 15.04
CA PRO A 296 1.71 7.60 14.87
C PRO A 296 2.40 7.26 13.55
N TYR A 297 2.06 7.98 12.47
CA TYR A 297 2.62 7.74 11.15
C TYR A 297 4.05 8.27 11.00
N VAL A 298 4.41 9.35 11.73
CA VAL A 298 5.81 9.81 11.82
C VAL A 298 6.68 8.73 12.44
N PHE A 299 6.28 8.20 13.60
CA PHE A 299 7.02 7.12 14.26
C PHE A 299 7.04 5.84 13.42
N GLY A 300 5.91 5.49 12.79
CA GLY A 300 5.81 4.35 11.87
C GLY A 300 6.75 4.47 10.67
N THR A 301 6.86 5.67 10.06
CA THR A 301 7.76 5.92 8.93
C THR A 301 9.23 5.74 9.32
N ILE A 302 9.63 6.34 10.43
CA ILE A 302 11.00 6.24 10.93
C ILE A 302 11.35 4.79 11.27
N ALA A 303 10.46 4.13 12.02
CA ALA A 303 10.64 2.75 12.43
C ALA A 303 10.71 1.79 11.23
N MET A 304 9.87 1.97 10.22
CA MET A 304 9.88 1.17 8.99
C MET A 304 11.26 1.19 8.32
N ILE A 305 11.85 2.37 8.18
CA ILE A 305 13.16 2.52 7.51
C ILE A 305 14.27 1.84 8.34
N LEU A 306 14.28 2.07 9.64
CA LEU A 306 15.30 1.50 10.54
C LEU A 306 15.16 -0.02 10.64
N TRP A 307 13.92 -0.51 10.75
CA TRP A 307 13.61 -1.93 10.87
C TRP A 307 13.93 -2.72 9.60
N ALA A 308 13.61 -2.17 8.42
CA ALA A 308 13.98 -2.76 7.14
C ALA A 308 15.51 -2.86 6.99
N ARG A 309 16.26 -1.81 7.35
CA ARG A 309 17.73 -1.84 7.34
C ARG A 309 18.29 -2.89 8.30
N HIS A 310 17.73 -3.02 9.49
CA HIS A 310 18.14 -4.04 10.45
C HIS A 310 17.85 -5.45 9.93
N SER A 311 16.67 -5.66 9.33
CA SER A 311 16.31 -6.94 8.68
C SER A 311 17.30 -7.29 7.55
N ASP A 312 17.72 -6.30 6.75
CA ASP A 312 18.69 -6.52 5.67
C ASP A 312 20.08 -6.88 6.22
N ALA A 313 20.52 -6.19 7.27
CA ALA A 313 21.81 -6.43 7.90
C ALA A 313 21.88 -7.81 8.60
N SER A 314 20.80 -8.20 9.28
CA SER A 314 20.71 -9.50 9.98
C SER A 314 20.38 -10.68 9.07
N ARG A 315 19.92 -10.40 7.82
CA ARG A 315 19.41 -11.40 6.87
C ARG A 315 18.28 -12.27 7.45
N GLU A 316 17.56 -11.74 8.44
CA GLU A 316 16.47 -12.41 9.11
C GLU A 316 15.16 -11.72 8.73
N ARG A 317 14.15 -12.48 8.31
CA ARG A 317 12.89 -11.96 7.78
C ARG A 317 11.67 -12.35 8.63
N VAL A 318 11.67 -13.56 9.18
CA VAL A 318 10.52 -14.13 9.90
C VAL A 318 10.23 -13.35 11.16
N MET A 319 11.25 -13.11 12.00
CA MET A 319 11.12 -12.28 13.20
C MET A 319 10.77 -10.84 12.86
N HIS A 320 11.35 -10.31 11.77
CA HIS A 320 11.11 -8.92 11.35
C HIS A 320 9.69 -8.67 10.79
N VAL A 321 8.95 -9.71 10.45
CA VAL A 321 7.53 -9.64 10.08
C VAL A 321 6.64 -10.04 11.26
N GLY A 322 6.96 -11.14 11.94
CA GLY A 322 6.10 -11.70 12.98
C GLY A 322 6.07 -10.88 14.26
N ALA A 323 7.24 -10.47 14.79
CA ALA A 323 7.30 -9.70 16.03
C ALA A 323 6.58 -8.34 15.94
N PRO A 324 6.75 -7.52 14.87
CA PRO A 324 5.98 -6.30 14.73
C PRO A 324 4.47 -6.52 14.61
N LEU A 325 4.03 -7.61 13.97
CA LEU A 325 2.60 -7.97 13.92
C LEU A 325 2.03 -8.30 15.29
N LEU A 326 2.75 -9.08 16.10
CA LEU A 326 2.36 -9.34 17.49
C LEU A 326 2.36 -8.06 18.33
N LEU A 327 3.33 -7.17 18.11
CA LEU A 327 3.36 -5.85 18.74
C LEU A 327 2.13 -5.01 18.35
N THR A 328 1.75 -5.02 17.07
CA THR A 328 0.51 -4.35 16.58
C THR A 328 -0.72 -4.90 17.29
N ALA A 329 -0.86 -6.22 17.37
CA ALA A 329 -1.99 -6.87 18.03
C ALA A 329 -2.07 -6.50 19.51
N LEU A 330 -0.94 -6.56 20.21
CA LEU A 330 -0.86 -6.21 21.62
C LEU A 330 -1.21 -4.74 21.86
N ALA A 331 -0.65 -3.83 21.03
CA ALA A 331 -0.92 -2.41 21.16
C ALA A 331 -2.39 -2.07 20.87
N LEU A 332 -2.99 -2.62 19.80
CA LEU A 332 -4.41 -2.42 19.52
C LEU A 332 -5.31 -2.97 20.66
N ALA A 333 -5.00 -4.14 21.19
CA ALA A 333 -5.74 -4.70 22.31
C ALA A 333 -5.57 -3.84 23.57
N THR A 334 -4.34 -3.40 23.88
CA THR A 334 -4.07 -2.55 25.05
C THR A 334 -4.77 -1.20 24.94
N SER A 335 -4.83 -0.60 23.74
CA SER A 335 -5.50 0.70 23.52
C SER A 335 -6.97 0.69 23.91
N SER A 336 -7.62 -0.47 23.88
CA SER A 336 -9.04 -0.60 24.24
C SER A 336 -9.32 -0.45 25.73
N TYR A 337 -8.31 -0.57 26.57
CA TYR A 337 -8.42 -0.46 28.03
C TYR A 337 -7.90 0.90 28.56
N ILE A 338 -7.42 1.77 27.67
CA ILE A 338 -6.85 3.07 28.04
C ILE A 338 -7.84 4.18 27.71
N SER A 339 -8.15 5.02 28.71
CA SER A 339 -9.05 6.17 28.56
C SER A 339 -8.29 7.50 28.47
N ASP A 340 -7.04 7.56 28.93
CA ASP A 340 -6.23 8.76 28.82
C ASP A 340 -5.83 9.04 27.36
N PRO A 341 -6.11 10.24 26.80
CA PRO A 341 -5.81 10.56 25.42
C PRO A 341 -4.33 10.43 25.05
N THR A 342 -3.43 10.86 25.95
CA THR A 342 -1.99 10.84 25.70
C THR A 342 -1.49 9.40 25.65
N MET A 343 -1.87 8.56 26.61
CA MET A 343 -1.50 7.14 26.63
C MET A 343 -2.12 6.38 25.47
N THR A 344 -3.36 6.69 25.08
CA THR A 344 -3.99 6.13 23.88
C THR A 344 -3.16 6.44 22.64
N MET A 345 -2.70 7.68 22.47
CA MET A 345 -1.85 8.07 21.34
C MET A 345 -0.48 7.40 21.37
N VAL A 346 0.13 7.23 22.53
CA VAL A 346 1.39 6.48 22.67
C VAL A 346 1.22 5.05 22.21
N VAL A 347 0.19 4.36 22.69
CA VAL A 347 -0.06 2.96 22.35
C VAL A 347 -0.46 2.78 20.88
N LEU A 348 -1.28 3.69 20.33
CA LEU A 348 -1.62 3.65 18.90
C LEU A 348 -0.39 3.99 18.02
N SER A 349 0.56 4.79 18.51
CA SER A 349 1.85 4.99 17.83
C SER A 349 2.67 3.71 17.80
N VAL A 350 2.67 2.92 18.89
CA VAL A 350 3.31 1.60 18.93
C VAL A 350 2.63 0.65 17.95
N ALA A 351 1.28 0.67 17.85
CA ALA A 351 0.57 -0.12 16.85
C ALA A 351 0.98 0.27 15.41
N ALA A 352 1.07 1.57 15.11
CA ALA A 352 1.52 2.06 13.81
C ALA A 352 2.96 1.64 13.50
N VAL A 353 3.88 1.72 14.48
CA VAL A 353 5.24 1.21 14.36
C VAL A 353 5.23 -0.27 13.95
N GLY A 354 4.43 -1.11 14.62
CA GLY A 354 4.32 -2.52 14.27
C GLY A 354 3.81 -2.76 12.85
N VAL A 355 2.74 -2.05 12.45
CA VAL A 355 2.17 -2.14 11.09
C VAL A 355 3.21 -1.77 10.03
N PHE A 356 3.91 -0.64 10.19
CA PHE A 356 4.84 -0.16 9.16
C PHE A 356 6.17 -0.92 9.16
N CYS A 357 6.65 -1.41 10.29
CA CYS A 357 7.78 -2.35 10.34
C CYS A 357 7.46 -3.64 9.57
N THR A 358 6.26 -4.18 9.74
CA THR A 358 5.78 -5.33 8.96
C THR A 358 5.71 -5.01 7.48
N PHE A 359 5.09 -3.87 7.11
CA PHE A 359 4.92 -3.44 5.72
C PHE A 359 6.26 -3.32 4.99
N GLY A 360 7.27 -2.75 5.63
CA GLY A 360 8.60 -2.55 5.04
C GLY A 360 9.36 -3.85 4.74
N VAL A 361 9.06 -4.95 5.44
CA VAL A 361 9.80 -6.21 5.31
C VAL A 361 8.98 -7.32 4.66
N PHE A 362 7.65 -7.29 4.76
CA PHE A 362 6.75 -8.39 4.36
C PHE A 362 7.05 -8.94 2.96
N TRP A 363 7.19 -8.08 1.95
CA TRP A 363 7.37 -8.51 0.57
C TRP A 363 8.68 -9.27 0.30
N THR A 364 9.61 -9.26 1.25
CA THR A 364 10.82 -10.09 1.16
C THR A 364 10.54 -11.58 1.41
N LEU A 365 9.48 -11.93 2.15
CA LEU A 365 9.10 -13.32 2.42
C LEU A 365 8.56 -14.03 1.16
N PRO A 366 7.56 -13.50 0.42
CA PRO A 366 7.11 -14.12 -0.83
C PRO A 366 8.25 -14.29 -1.83
N THR A 367 9.15 -13.32 -1.95
CA THR A 367 10.28 -13.39 -2.88
C THR A 367 11.35 -14.40 -2.45
N ALA A 368 11.49 -14.68 -1.17
CA ALA A 368 12.41 -15.67 -0.64
C ALA A 368 11.84 -17.11 -0.68
N TRP A 369 10.54 -17.26 -0.45
CA TRP A 369 9.88 -18.57 -0.33
C TRP A 369 9.31 -19.11 -1.63
N LEU A 370 9.06 -18.23 -2.59
CA LEU A 370 8.49 -18.55 -3.90
C LEU A 370 9.53 -18.28 -4.99
N SER A 371 9.92 -19.32 -5.70
CA SER A 371 10.94 -19.23 -6.75
C SER A 371 10.32 -19.37 -8.14
N GLY A 372 11.04 -18.87 -9.16
CA GLY A 372 10.67 -18.99 -10.57
C GLY A 372 9.47 -18.11 -10.96
N THR A 373 8.84 -18.46 -12.07
CA THR A 373 7.69 -17.75 -12.63
C THR A 373 6.42 -17.91 -11.82
N ALA A 374 6.33 -18.96 -11.02
CA ALA A 374 5.32 -19.19 -10.01
C ALA A 374 5.18 -18.02 -9.00
N ALA A 375 6.30 -17.39 -8.66
CA ALA A 375 6.33 -16.30 -7.69
C ALA A 375 5.46 -15.10 -8.13
N ALA A 376 5.43 -14.76 -9.41
CA ALA A 376 4.67 -13.59 -9.87
C ALA A 376 3.15 -13.78 -9.69
N GLY A 377 2.61 -14.94 -10.07
CA GLY A 377 1.19 -15.26 -9.88
C GLY A 377 0.80 -15.36 -8.40
N ALA A 378 1.67 -15.97 -7.59
CA ALA A 378 1.46 -16.07 -6.15
C ALA A 378 1.52 -14.70 -5.45
N ILE A 379 2.47 -13.83 -5.82
CA ILE A 379 2.56 -12.46 -5.30
C ILE A 379 1.30 -11.66 -5.65
N ALA A 380 0.80 -11.78 -6.89
CA ALA A 380 -0.44 -11.13 -7.30
C ALA A 380 -1.63 -11.62 -6.47
N LEU A 381 -1.74 -12.92 -6.22
CA LEU A 381 -2.81 -13.50 -5.40
C LEU A 381 -2.73 -13.03 -3.95
N ILE A 382 -1.53 -13.03 -3.35
CA ILE A 382 -1.29 -12.53 -1.99
C ILE A 382 -1.73 -11.07 -1.90
N ASN A 383 -1.36 -10.24 -2.88
CA ASN A 383 -1.75 -8.83 -2.92
C ASN A 383 -3.27 -8.66 -3.04
N SER A 384 -3.91 -9.40 -3.93
CA SER A 384 -5.36 -9.33 -4.17
C SER A 384 -6.16 -9.74 -2.94
N ILE A 385 -5.83 -10.88 -2.30
CA ILE A 385 -6.50 -11.33 -1.07
C ILE A 385 -6.23 -10.34 0.07
N GLY A 386 -4.99 -9.87 0.20
CA GLY A 386 -4.64 -8.90 1.24
C GLY A 386 -5.36 -7.56 1.08
N ASN A 387 -5.57 -7.08 -0.14
CA ASN A 387 -6.30 -5.84 -0.37
C ASN A 387 -7.77 -5.93 0.06
N LEU A 388 -8.40 -7.11 0.04
CA LEU A 388 -9.74 -7.30 0.62
C LEU A 388 -9.78 -7.02 2.13
N ALA A 389 -8.64 -7.05 2.82
CA ALA A 389 -8.54 -6.62 4.21
C ALA A 389 -8.85 -5.13 4.40
N GLY A 390 -8.68 -4.34 3.35
CA GLY A 390 -9.10 -2.93 3.34
C GLY A 390 -10.62 -2.76 3.48
N PHE A 391 -11.42 -3.77 3.11
CA PHE A 391 -12.81 -3.86 3.51
C PHE A 391 -12.94 -4.43 4.93
N GLY A 392 -12.31 -5.57 5.20
CA GLY A 392 -12.52 -6.33 6.44
C GLY A 392 -12.18 -5.57 7.71
N GLY A 393 -11.03 -4.89 7.75
CA GLY A 393 -10.57 -4.15 8.93
C GLY A 393 -11.51 -3.00 9.33
N PRO A 394 -11.76 -2.02 8.46
CA PRO A 394 -12.66 -0.90 8.74
C PRO A 394 -14.10 -1.35 9.03
N TYR A 395 -14.61 -2.34 8.28
CA TYR A 395 -15.95 -2.87 8.48
C TYR A 395 -16.12 -3.52 9.86
N LEU A 396 -15.15 -4.29 10.29
CA LEU A 396 -15.16 -4.94 11.60
C LEU A 396 -15.26 -3.92 12.73
N ILE A 397 -14.47 -2.84 12.66
CA ILE A 397 -14.54 -1.76 13.66
C ILE A 397 -15.91 -1.08 13.63
N GLY A 398 -16.43 -0.76 12.44
CA GLY A 398 -17.71 -0.07 12.28
C GLY A 398 -18.87 -0.88 12.82
N TRP A 399 -18.92 -2.17 12.50
CA TRP A 399 -19.94 -3.10 12.98
C TRP A 399 -19.91 -3.27 14.50
N VAL A 400 -18.72 -3.47 15.08
CA VAL A 400 -18.57 -3.59 16.54
C VAL A 400 -18.92 -2.27 17.22
N LYS A 401 -18.52 -1.11 16.67
CA LYS A 401 -18.87 0.19 17.22
C LYS A 401 -20.38 0.43 17.22
N GLU A 402 -21.07 0.04 16.15
CA GLU A 402 -22.53 0.17 16.08
C GLU A 402 -23.23 -0.72 17.11
N ALA A 403 -22.74 -1.96 17.30
CA ALA A 403 -23.31 -2.91 18.25
C ALA A 403 -23.02 -2.54 19.73
N THR A 404 -21.85 -1.94 20.02
CA THR A 404 -21.38 -1.72 21.40
C THR A 404 -21.36 -0.22 21.80
N GLY A 405 -21.52 0.70 20.86
CA GLY A 405 -21.35 2.14 21.07
C GLY A 405 -19.88 2.57 21.23
N ASN A 406 -18.91 1.65 21.15
CA ASN A 406 -17.53 1.92 21.53
C ASN A 406 -16.53 1.53 20.43
N THR A 407 -15.72 2.50 19.98
CA THR A 407 -14.66 2.27 18.98
C THR A 407 -13.51 1.44 19.55
N SER A 408 -13.22 1.55 20.85
CA SER A 408 -12.14 0.79 21.50
C SER A 408 -12.39 -0.72 21.44
N THR A 409 -13.66 -1.16 21.61
CA THR A 409 -14.04 -2.56 21.42
C THR A 409 -13.78 -3.03 19.99
N GLY A 410 -14.01 -2.16 19.01
CA GLY A 410 -13.68 -2.42 17.60
C GLY A 410 -12.18 -2.65 17.38
N LEU A 411 -11.31 -1.86 18.04
CA LEU A 411 -9.86 -2.05 17.98
C LEU A 411 -9.42 -3.36 18.64
N LEU A 412 -10.04 -3.74 19.75
CA LEU A 412 -9.78 -5.03 20.42
C LEU A 412 -10.09 -6.21 19.50
N VAL A 413 -11.24 -6.17 18.82
CA VAL A 413 -11.62 -7.23 17.88
C VAL A 413 -10.70 -7.22 16.64
N LEU A 414 -10.35 -6.04 16.15
CA LEU A 414 -9.38 -5.90 15.04
C LEU A 414 -8.02 -6.52 15.40
N ALA A 415 -7.57 -6.43 16.65
CA ALA A 415 -6.28 -6.95 17.11
C ALA A 415 -6.10 -8.47 16.88
N VAL A 416 -7.19 -9.22 16.75
CA VAL A 416 -7.16 -10.65 16.46
C VAL A 416 -6.54 -10.95 15.09
N LEU A 417 -6.75 -10.09 14.11
CA LEU A 417 -6.26 -10.32 12.74
C LEU A 417 -4.71 -10.23 12.64
N PRO A 418 -4.05 -9.16 13.12
CA PRO A 418 -2.59 -9.12 13.16
C PRO A 418 -1.99 -10.15 14.14
N LEU A 419 -2.71 -10.54 15.21
CA LEU A 419 -2.27 -11.63 16.09
C LEU A 419 -2.16 -12.94 15.31
N ILE A 420 -3.23 -13.32 14.61
CA ILE A 420 -3.23 -14.53 13.77
C ILE A 420 -2.12 -14.44 12.71
N GLY A 421 -2.01 -13.31 12.01
CA GLY A 421 -0.96 -13.10 11.00
C GLY A 421 0.45 -13.27 11.58
N GLY A 422 0.73 -12.70 12.74
CA GLY A 422 2.01 -12.83 13.43
C GLY A 422 2.34 -14.27 13.83
N LEU A 423 1.38 -15.00 14.38
CA LEU A 423 1.56 -16.41 14.72
C LEU A 423 1.82 -17.28 13.49
N LEU A 424 1.06 -17.05 12.41
CA LEU A 424 1.23 -17.78 11.15
C LEU A 424 2.60 -17.60 10.52
N VAL A 425 3.19 -16.41 10.61
CA VAL A 425 4.56 -16.17 10.12
C VAL A 425 5.58 -17.06 10.82
N PHE A 426 5.47 -17.21 12.14
CA PHE A 426 6.39 -18.06 12.91
C PHE A 426 6.22 -19.54 12.58
N LEU A 427 5.00 -20.02 12.37
CA LEU A 427 4.73 -21.40 11.95
C LEU A 427 5.38 -21.68 10.58
N ALA A 428 5.17 -20.80 9.60
CA ALA A 428 5.76 -20.94 8.27
C ALA A 428 7.29 -20.86 8.26
N GLY A 429 7.86 -19.98 9.07
CA GLY A 429 9.32 -19.83 9.20
C GLY A 429 9.97 -21.07 9.81
N HIS A 430 9.26 -21.79 10.66
CA HIS A 430 9.75 -23.06 11.23
C HIS A 430 9.79 -24.19 10.21
N GLU A 431 8.76 -24.33 9.39
CA GLU A 431 8.69 -25.32 8.32
C GLU A 431 9.78 -25.11 7.26
N SER A 432 10.04 -23.86 6.88
CA SER A 432 11.07 -23.57 5.88
C SER A 432 12.48 -23.91 6.39
N LYS A 433 12.78 -23.71 7.67
CA LYS A 433 14.04 -24.13 8.29
C LYS A 433 14.18 -25.67 8.33
N ALA A 434 13.09 -26.37 8.57
CA ALA A 434 13.08 -27.84 8.59
C ALA A 434 13.29 -28.42 7.19
N GLU A 435 12.70 -27.83 6.14
CA GLU A 435 12.94 -28.22 4.73
C GLU A 435 14.41 -28.03 4.34
N PHE A 436 15.02 -26.88 4.66
CA PHE A 436 16.44 -26.62 4.37
C PHE A 436 17.37 -27.58 5.13
N ALA A 437 17.03 -27.93 6.38
CA ALA A 437 17.80 -28.87 7.17
C ALA A 437 17.69 -30.33 6.64
N SER A 438 16.57 -30.70 6.03
CA SER A 438 16.37 -32.02 5.44
C SER A 438 17.11 -32.21 4.11
N VAL A 439 17.18 -31.16 3.27
CA VAL A 439 17.91 -31.17 2.00
C VAL A 439 19.42 -31.19 2.22
N GLY A 440 19.93 -30.59 3.29
CA GLY A 440 21.34 -30.61 3.66
C GLY A 440 21.83 -31.92 4.26
N LYS A 441 20.90 -32.86 4.59
CA LYS A 441 21.25 -34.21 5.09
C LYS A 441 21.30 -35.28 3.99
N VAL A 442 20.86 -34.96 2.78
CA VAL A 442 20.84 -35.89 1.61
C VAL A 442 22.00 -35.61 0.65
N SER A 443 22.84 -34.64 0.90
CA SER A 443 24.11 -34.34 0.22
C SER A 443 25.29 -34.61 1.14
#